data_ddba6ed711b664f763069cdb38d80021
#
_entry.id   ddba6ed711b664f763069cdb38d80021
#
_cell.length_a   1.000
_cell.length_b   1.000
_cell.length_c   1.000
_cell.angle_alpha   90.00
_cell.angle_beta   90.00
_cell.angle_gamma   90.00
#
_symmetry.space_group_name_H-M   'P 1'
#
loop_
_entity.id
_entity.type
_entity.pdbx_description
1 polymer ?
#
loop_
_entity_poly.entity_id
_entity_poly.type
_entity_poly.pdbx_seq_one_letter_code
_entity_poly.pdbx_strand_id
1 'polypeptide(L)'
;MFEMTVNTLTKTMTLHSLKIKTLALSCALVAGVFLLPPPAVAQEAVTFSVSPTIFDMTATPGQTWRSTVRIINVNPFELTVYVIPANFEPKDEEGIPKFKPLTGDVSEETTLGKWITLNQEVIIGPEQTAEVPFTITIPDGATPGGHYAALMISTKPPVVESKETKVQTSQVISSLIFLKVTGSILENSSVRSFRTTNYIMGRPEATFELRIENKGNVHVQPQGEIKIFNMWGQERGTVPINQKTLLGNVLPQSVRKFSFEWKGEWSMTDIGRYTAVATLAYGVDTRQFLTADTAFWIIPWKFLLIVFGILGGFIALMTWAIKLYVRRMLALAGVAPPERTVAVSATAQVTIAKTVKGTRGRPKKVSEVVAPIEVGILDLRARLRGTQSTKALAQAIGSFVRLYWKFFVVISLAIIFIGLVVWFMRGALTPSRDFEVTIQSEGQNVTVTQDDFEKPATDTAENGEPETIKSLIPVTLVNRSGSEAALKATEEQLKEEGFVIGEMRTDTGEPQGKTVIVYDSTNETLALEISALLDNALLSAFTDSTSGGEEMVVYIGEDRDNAE
;
A
#
# COMPACT_ATOMS: atom_id res chain seq x y z
N MET A 1 -54.62 -69.02 -35.30
CA MET A 1 -53.33 -69.64 -34.90
C MET A 1 -52.11 -68.98 -35.56
N PHE A 2 -52.29 -68.18 -36.61
CA PHE A 2 -51.19 -67.55 -37.37
C PHE A 2 -50.74 -66.21 -36.81
N GLU A 3 -51.60 -65.44 -36.12
CA GLU A 3 -51.25 -64.14 -35.55
C GLU A 3 -50.41 -64.19 -34.21
N MET A 4 -50.52 -65.33 -33.50
CA MET A 4 -49.73 -65.47 -32.23
C MET A 4 -48.25 -65.80 -32.46
N THR A 5 -47.91 -66.40 -33.61
CA THR A 5 -46.53 -66.76 -33.96
C THR A 5 -45.73 -65.60 -34.51
N VAL A 6 -46.36 -64.64 -35.18
CA VAL A 6 -45.66 -63.44 -35.71
C VAL A 6 -45.29 -62.45 -34.61
N ASN A 7 -46.16 -62.35 -33.61
CA ASN A 7 -45.90 -61.41 -32.49
C ASN A 7 -44.79 -61.89 -31.53
N THR A 8 -44.56 -63.21 -31.43
CA THR A 8 -43.43 -63.76 -30.62
C THR A 8 -42.10 -63.64 -31.35
N LEU A 9 -42.09 -63.80 -32.68
CA LEU A 9 -40.86 -63.64 -33.50
C LEU A 9 -40.39 -62.20 -33.56
N THR A 10 -41.25 -61.18 -33.64
CA THR A 10 -40.88 -59.76 -33.61
C THR A 10 -40.40 -59.35 -32.26
N LYS A 11 -40.95 -59.87 -31.16
CA LYS A 11 -40.52 -59.55 -29.78
C LYS A 11 -39.15 -60.15 -29.44
N THR A 12 -38.83 -61.34 -29.93
CA THR A 12 -37.49 -61.96 -29.78
C THR A 12 -36.44 -61.29 -30.64
N MET A 13 -36.75 -60.84 -31.85
CA MET A 13 -35.79 -60.06 -32.68
C MET A 13 -35.48 -58.68 -32.09
N THR A 14 -36.47 -58.00 -31.53
CA THR A 14 -36.22 -56.71 -30.87
C THR A 14 -35.39 -56.84 -29.55
N LEU A 15 -35.59 -57.90 -28.76
CA LEU A 15 -34.78 -58.18 -27.56
C LEU A 15 -33.33 -58.56 -27.92
N HIS A 16 -33.09 -59.26 -29.00
CA HIS A 16 -31.74 -59.58 -29.47
C HIS A 16 -31.01 -58.38 -30.02
N SER A 17 -31.69 -57.49 -30.77
CA SER A 17 -31.10 -56.26 -31.27
C SER A 17 -30.74 -55.25 -30.09
N LEU A 18 -31.58 -55.28 -29.06
CA LEU A 18 -31.29 -54.44 -27.84
C LEU A 18 -30.05 -54.92 -27.06
N LYS A 19 -29.94 -56.30 -26.94
CA LYS A 19 -28.77 -56.92 -26.27
C LYS A 19 -27.45 -56.69 -27.02
N ILE A 20 -27.51 -56.71 -28.37
CA ILE A 20 -26.34 -56.47 -29.23
C ILE A 20 -25.93 -54.97 -29.13
N LYS A 21 -26.90 -54.06 -29.11
CA LYS A 21 -26.61 -52.61 -28.94
C LYS A 21 -26.02 -52.27 -27.56
N THR A 22 -26.52 -52.89 -26.48
CA THR A 22 -25.94 -52.70 -25.13
C THR A 22 -24.56 -53.31 -25.02
N LEU A 23 -24.30 -54.49 -25.63
CA LEU A 23 -22.98 -55.10 -25.67
C LEU A 23 -21.99 -54.26 -26.48
N ALA A 24 -22.40 -53.72 -27.63
CA ALA A 24 -21.57 -52.83 -28.44
C ALA A 24 -21.26 -51.52 -27.73
N LEU A 25 -22.22 -50.94 -26.97
CA LEU A 25 -22.03 -49.73 -26.20
C LEU A 25 -21.07 -49.97 -25.01
N SER A 26 -21.18 -51.14 -24.33
CA SER A 26 -20.24 -51.47 -23.24
C SER A 26 -18.82 -51.74 -23.75
N CYS A 27 -18.67 -52.41 -24.91
CA CYS A 27 -17.37 -52.59 -25.55
C CYS A 27 -16.75 -51.25 -26.00
N ALA A 28 -17.54 -50.32 -26.53
CA ALA A 28 -17.07 -48.99 -26.91
C ALA A 28 -16.63 -48.16 -25.68
N LEU A 29 -17.32 -48.32 -24.55
CA LEU A 29 -16.98 -47.63 -23.29
C LEU A 29 -15.69 -48.19 -22.68
N VAL A 30 -15.48 -49.50 -22.73
CA VAL A 30 -14.25 -50.17 -22.30
C VAL A 30 -13.07 -49.81 -23.20
N ALA A 31 -13.28 -49.80 -24.53
CA ALA A 31 -12.26 -49.38 -25.50
C ALA A 31 -11.87 -47.88 -25.32
N GLY A 32 -12.85 -47.03 -24.97
CA GLY A 32 -12.61 -45.61 -24.67
C GLY A 32 -11.72 -45.38 -23.45
N VAL A 33 -11.81 -46.23 -22.43
CA VAL A 33 -10.94 -46.16 -21.23
C VAL A 33 -9.50 -46.56 -21.56
N PHE A 34 -9.29 -47.51 -22.50
CA PHE A 34 -7.95 -47.92 -22.92
C PHE A 34 -7.28 -46.96 -23.92
N LEU A 35 -8.05 -46.03 -24.50
CA LEU A 35 -7.53 -44.97 -25.38
C LEU A 35 -7.19 -43.67 -24.65
N LEU A 36 -7.43 -43.60 -23.34
CA LEU A 36 -6.95 -42.45 -22.54
C LEU A 36 -5.42 -42.48 -22.53
N PRO A 37 -4.75 -41.40 -22.97
CA PRO A 37 -3.31 -41.33 -22.82
C PRO A 37 -2.96 -41.49 -21.35
N PRO A 38 -1.84 -42.18 -21.03
CA PRO A 38 -1.38 -42.25 -19.64
C PRO A 38 -1.26 -40.83 -19.10
N PRO A 39 -1.60 -40.59 -17.82
CA PRO A 39 -1.41 -39.27 -17.22
C PRO A 39 0.03 -38.88 -17.48
N ALA A 40 0.22 -37.73 -18.14
CA ALA A 40 1.53 -37.13 -18.29
C ALA A 40 2.07 -36.90 -16.87
N VAL A 41 3.07 -37.69 -16.47
CA VAL A 41 3.77 -37.44 -15.21
C VAL A 41 4.44 -36.09 -15.40
N ALA A 42 3.91 -35.06 -14.75
CA ALA A 42 4.56 -33.76 -14.70
C ALA A 42 5.93 -33.99 -14.09
N GLN A 43 6.99 -33.71 -14.84
CA GLN A 43 8.35 -33.76 -14.32
C GLN A 43 8.40 -32.72 -13.18
N GLU A 44 8.63 -33.17 -11.95
CA GLU A 44 8.75 -32.27 -10.80
C GLU A 44 9.81 -31.23 -11.12
N ALA A 45 9.40 -29.95 -11.00
CA ALA A 45 10.32 -28.86 -11.26
C ALA A 45 11.42 -28.88 -10.18
N VAL A 46 12.68 -28.98 -10.60
CA VAL A 46 13.82 -28.88 -9.71
C VAL A 46 13.77 -27.53 -8.99
N THR A 47 13.74 -27.55 -7.66
CA THR A 47 13.65 -26.34 -6.84
C THR A 47 14.83 -26.27 -5.89
N PHE A 48 15.49 -25.12 -5.85
CA PHE A 48 16.54 -24.84 -4.86
C PHE A 48 16.52 -23.35 -4.52
N SER A 49 17.06 -22.98 -3.38
CA SER A 49 17.19 -21.60 -2.96
C SER A 49 18.64 -21.24 -2.63
N VAL A 50 18.95 -19.94 -2.66
CA VAL A 50 20.29 -19.41 -2.45
C VAL A 50 20.24 -18.28 -1.43
N SER A 51 21.15 -18.27 -0.47
CA SER A 51 21.26 -17.26 0.57
C SER A 51 22.74 -16.98 0.91
N PRO A 52 23.13 -15.72 1.11
CA PRO A 52 22.38 -14.51 0.83
C PRO A 52 22.24 -14.26 -0.68
N THR A 53 21.23 -13.45 -1.06
CA THR A 53 21.03 -13.07 -2.46
C THR A 53 21.89 -11.88 -2.89
N ILE A 54 22.38 -11.11 -1.92
CA ILE A 54 23.21 -9.92 -2.15
C ILE A 54 24.36 -9.90 -1.13
N PHE A 55 25.56 -9.62 -1.62
CA PHE A 55 26.73 -9.24 -0.85
C PHE A 55 27.07 -7.80 -1.18
N ASP A 56 27.10 -6.92 -0.18
CA ASP A 56 27.55 -5.54 -0.31
C ASP A 56 28.77 -5.34 0.59
N MET A 57 29.91 -4.95 0.00
CA MET A 57 31.16 -4.87 0.73
C MET A 57 32.04 -3.73 0.24
N THR A 58 32.93 -3.29 1.14
CA THR A 58 33.99 -2.32 0.84
C THR A 58 35.33 -2.97 1.10
N ALA A 59 36.30 -2.80 0.18
CA ALA A 59 37.64 -3.34 0.33
C ALA A 59 38.68 -2.40 -0.25
N THR A 60 39.92 -2.57 0.22
CA THR A 60 41.10 -1.86 -0.32
C THR A 60 41.80 -2.69 -1.40
N PRO A 61 42.50 -2.05 -2.36
CA PRO A 61 43.38 -2.77 -3.27
C PRO A 61 44.35 -3.69 -2.52
N GLY A 62 44.60 -4.89 -3.04
CA GLY A 62 45.45 -5.94 -2.42
C GLY A 62 44.76 -6.75 -1.34
N GLN A 63 43.55 -6.36 -0.87
CA GLN A 63 42.81 -7.08 0.17
C GLN A 63 42.22 -8.38 -0.37
N THR A 64 42.19 -9.41 0.49
CA THR A 64 41.46 -10.67 0.23
C THR A 64 40.29 -10.77 1.15
N TRP A 65 39.09 -11.03 0.59
CA TRP A 65 37.84 -11.21 1.30
C TRP A 65 37.32 -12.63 1.11
N ARG A 66 36.78 -13.23 2.15
CA ARG A 66 36.26 -14.60 2.14
C ARG A 66 34.82 -14.61 2.65
N SER A 67 33.96 -15.36 1.97
CA SER A 67 32.58 -15.59 2.41
C SER A 67 32.06 -16.92 1.90
N THR A 68 30.81 -17.19 2.20
CA THR A 68 30.15 -18.45 1.87
C THR A 68 28.75 -18.15 1.33
N VAL A 69 28.37 -18.81 0.23
CA VAL A 69 27.00 -18.83 -0.26
C VAL A 69 26.37 -20.17 0.11
N ARG A 70 25.17 -20.14 0.66
CA ARG A 70 24.40 -21.34 1.03
C ARG A 70 23.43 -21.68 -0.08
N ILE A 71 23.43 -22.94 -0.49
CA ILE A 71 22.52 -23.47 -1.50
C ILE A 71 21.68 -24.55 -0.84
N ILE A 72 20.37 -24.38 -0.82
CA ILE A 72 19.43 -25.25 -0.15
C ILE A 72 18.71 -26.08 -1.21
N ASN A 73 18.94 -27.41 -1.18
CA ASN A 73 18.21 -28.36 -2.01
C ASN A 73 16.93 -28.77 -1.28
N VAL A 74 15.77 -28.37 -1.81
CA VAL A 74 14.45 -28.76 -1.25
C VAL A 74 13.85 -29.98 -1.95
N ASN A 75 14.62 -30.62 -2.85
CA ASN A 75 14.14 -31.81 -3.56
C ASN A 75 14.44 -33.08 -2.75
N PRO A 76 13.62 -34.15 -2.89
CA PRO A 76 13.84 -35.44 -2.24
C PRO A 76 14.93 -36.29 -2.93
N PHE A 77 15.72 -35.70 -3.81
CA PHE A 77 16.83 -36.33 -4.55
C PHE A 77 18.07 -35.46 -4.54
N GLU A 78 19.20 -36.07 -4.80
CA GLU A 78 20.50 -35.40 -4.92
C GLU A 78 20.51 -34.40 -6.08
N LEU A 79 21.02 -33.21 -5.86
CA LEU A 79 21.12 -32.13 -6.82
C LEU A 79 22.56 -31.72 -7.05
N THR A 80 23.01 -31.81 -8.31
CA THR A 80 24.28 -31.22 -8.72
C THR A 80 24.04 -29.82 -9.25
N VAL A 81 24.76 -28.83 -8.73
CA VAL A 81 24.72 -27.44 -9.17
C VAL A 81 26.11 -26.93 -9.56
N TYR A 82 26.12 -26.01 -10.50
CA TYR A 82 27.34 -25.36 -10.99
C TYR A 82 27.30 -23.89 -10.60
N VAL A 83 28.33 -23.45 -9.85
CA VAL A 83 28.48 -22.07 -9.39
C VAL A 83 29.49 -21.36 -10.27
N ILE A 84 29.04 -20.37 -11.02
CA ILE A 84 29.84 -19.71 -12.05
C ILE A 84 29.86 -18.22 -11.77
N PRO A 85 31.05 -17.60 -11.55
CA PRO A 85 31.12 -16.14 -11.45
C PRO A 85 30.89 -15.49 -12.82
N ALA A 86 30.12 -14.40 -12.81
CA ALA A 86 29.89 -13.59 -14.01
C ALA A 86 29.86 -12.11 -13.60
N ASN A 87 30.25 -11.21 -14.48
CA ASN A 87 30.01 -9.79 -14.26
C ASN A 87 28.58 -9.43 -14.62
N PHE A 88 28.08 -8.32 -14.09
CA PHE A 88 26.81 -7.78 -14.54
C PHE A 88 26.83 -6.26 -14.70
N GLU A 89 25.95 -5.79 -15.54
CA GLU A 89 25.65 -4.39 -15.78
C GLU A 89 24.13 -4.17 -15.75
N PRO A 90 23.65 -2.94 -15.61
CA PRO A 90 22.22 -2.67 -15.72
C PRO A 90 21.75 -3.01 -17.15
N LYS A 91 20.66 -3.76 -17.28
CA LYS A 91 20.05 -4.10 -18.58
C LYS A 91 19.26 -2.92 -19.13
N ASP A 92 18.50 -2.29 -18.24
CA ASP A 92 17.58 -1.18 -18.50
C ASP A 92 17.37 -0.35 -17.22
N GLU A 93 16.29 0.44 -17.17
CA GLU A 93 15.97 1.24 -15.99
C GLU A 93 15.20 0.46 -14.90
N GLU A 94 14.82 -0.79 -15.13
CA GLU A 94 14.01 -1.58 -14.18
C GLU A 94 14.88 -2.26 -13.10
N GLY A 95 16.20 -2.16 -13.22
CA GLY A 95 17.14 -2.71 -12.26
C GLY A 95 17.45 -4.18 -12.50
N ILE A 96 17.01 -4.75 -13.62
CA ILE A 96 17.32 -6.13 -13.99
C ILE A 96 18.80 -6.23 -14.38
N PRO A 97 19.58 -7.15 -13.78
CA PRO A 97 20.97 -7.33 -14.14
C PRO A 97 21.10 -8.01 -15.51
N LYS A 98 22.04 -7.53 -16.32
CA LYS A 98 22.50 -8.19 -17.53
C LYS A 98 23.83 -8.85 -17.26
N PHE A 99 23.83 -10.16 -17.15
CA PHE A 99 25.05 -10.93 -16.89
C PHE A 99 25.95 -11.00 -18.11
N LYS A 100 27.25 -10.83 -17.88
CA LYS A 100 28.31 -10.94 -18.89
C LYS A 100 29.24 -12.10 -18.51
N PRO A 101 29.30 -13.16 -19.33
CA PRO A 101 30.25 -14.24 -19.10
C PRO A 101 31.69 -13.74 -19.13
N LEU A 102 32.55 -14.39 -18.37
CA LEU A 102 33.97 -14.08 -18.30
C LEU A 102 34.76 -14.69 -19.50
N THR A 103 34.25 -14.50 -20.72
CA THR A 103 34.85 -15.01 -21.96
C THR A 103 35.59 -13.89 -22.69
N GLY A 104 36.76 -14.20 -23.23
CA GLY A 104 37.57 -13.26 -24.01
C GLY A 104 38.61 -12.48 -23.19
N ASP A 105 39.20 -11.50 -23.83
CA ASP A 105 40.28 -10.67 -23.28
C ASP A 105 39.70 -9.54 -22.42
N VAL A 106 39.26 -9.89 -21.22
CA VAL A 106 38.65 -8.94 -20.25
C VAL A 106 39.75 -8.51 -19.27
N SER A 107 39.88 -7.21 -19.03
CA SER A 107 40.89 -6.67 -18.10
C SER A 107 40.73 -7.26 -16.69
N GLU A 108 41.86 -7.71 -16.11
CA GLU A 108 41.86 -8.20 -14.74
C GLU A 108 41.64 -7.10 -13.71
N GLU A 109 42.07 -5.87 -14.00
CA GLU A 109 41.98 -4.73 -13.08
C GLU A 109 40.55 -4.20 -12.85
N THR A 110 39.65 -4.49 -13.78
CA THR A 110 38.25 -3.95 -13.74
C THR A 110 37.19 -5.02 -13.61
N THR A 111 37.57 -6.31 -13.60
CA THR A 111 36.63 -7.44 -13.76
C THR A 111 36.48 -8.24 -12.47
N LEU A 112 35.55 -7.84 -11.58
CA LEU A 112 35.34 -8.50 -10.30
C LEU A 112 35.12 -10.01 -10.41
N GLY A 113 34.44 -10.48 -11.43
CA GLY A 113 34.22 -11.92 -11.62
C GLY A 113 35.50 -12.74 -11.75
N LYS A 114 36.60 -12.15 -12.25
CA LYS A 114 37.92 -12.80 -12.31
C LYS A 114 38.65 -12.85 -10.96
N TRP A 115 38.29 -11.97 -10.03
CA TRP A 115 38.87 -11.94 -8.69
C TRP A 115 38.27 -13.01 -7.77
N ILE A 116 37.17 -13.67 -8.21
CA ILE A 116 36.45 -14.67 -7.43
C ILE A 116 37.02 -16.06 -7.72
N THR A 117 37.42 -16.74 -6.65
CA THR A 117 37.86 -18.14 -6.68
C THR A 117 36.93 -18.98 -5.83
N LEU A 118 36.39 -20.05 -6.40
CA LEU A 118 35.46 -20.97 -5.72
C LEU A 118 35.48 -22.37 -6.36
N ASN A 119 34.87 -23.35 -5.67
CA ASN A 119 34.59 -24.65 -6.29
C ASN A 119 33.34 -24.54 -7.17
N GLN A 120 33.48 -24.85 -8.46
CA GLN A 120 32.44 -24.64 -9.44
C GLN A 120 31.36 -25.73 -9.43
N GLU A 121 31.65 -26.95 -8.99
CA GLU A 121 30.70 -28.05 -8.96
C GLU A 121 30.41 -28.46 -7.52
N VAL A 122 29.12 -28.51 -7.18
CA VAL A 122 28.65 -28.82 -5.83
C VAL A 122 27.54 -29.83 -5.91
N ILE A 123 27.71 -30.94 -5.20
CA ILE A 123 26.67 -32.00 -5.05
C ILE A 123 26.01 -31.83 -3.71
N ILE A 124 24.68 -31.74 -3.71
CA ILE A 124 23.87 -31.47 -2.53
C ILE A 124 22.89 -32.62 -2.34
N GLY A 125 22.97 -33.30 -1.20
CA GLY A 125 22.05 -34.38 -0.87
C GLY A 125 20.59 -33.96 -0.81
N PRO A 126 19.67 -34.91 -0.80
CA PRO A 126 18.22 -34.65 -0.66
C PRO A 126 17.93 -33.82 0.59
N GLU A 127 17.14 -32.73 0.46
CA GLU A 127 16.70 -31.87 1.57
C GLU A 127 17.86 -31.34 2.43
N GLN A 128 19.05 -31.15 1.82
CA GLN A 128 20.26 -30.67 2.50
C GLN A 128 20.66 -29.27 2.04
N THR A 129 21.48 -28.64 2.86
CA THR A 129 22.12 -27.35 2.57
C THR A 129 23.61 -27.57 2.32
N ALA A 130 24.13 -27.03 1.25
CA ALA A 130 25.57 -26.98 1.00
C ALA A 130 26.08 -25.55 1.19
N GLU A 131 27.20 -25.42 1.88
CA GLU A 131 27.95 -24.18 2.02
C GLU A 131 29.07 -24.15 0.99
N VAL A 132 29.06 -23.14 0.12
CA VAL A 132 30.08 -22.97 -0.92
C VAL A 132 30.97 -21.78 -0.57
N PRO A 133 32.15 -22.01 -0.02
CA PRO A 133 33.08 -20.94 0.29
C PRO A 133 33.66 -20.36 -1.00
N PHE A 134 33.80 -19.04 -1.02
CA PHE A 134 34.45 -18.33 -2.09
C PHE A 134 35.38 -17.25 -1.56
N THR A 135 36.38 -16.92 -2.35
CA THR A 135 37.41 -15.92 -2.02
C THR A 135 37.45 -14.87 -3.12
N ILE A 136 37.45 -13.59 -2.72
CA ILE A 136 37.66 -12.47 -3.64
C ILE A 136 39.03 -11.89 -3.33
N THR A 137 39.95 -11.95 -4.30
CA THR A 137 41.29 -11.35 -4.20
C THR A 137 41.33 -10.10 -5.03
N ILE A 138 41.34 -8.95 -4.38
CA ILE A 138 41.37 -7.65 -5.04
C ILE A 138 42.80 -7.36 -5.51
N PRO A 139 43.02 -7.12 -6.81
CA PRO A 139 44.36 -6.77 -7.30
C PRO A 139 44.87 -5.46 -6.72
N ASP A 140 46.20 -5.31 -6.57
CA ASP A 140 46.82 -4.06 -6.13
C ASP A 140 46.53 -2.89 -7.10
N GLY A 141 46.36 -3.18 -8.39
CA GLY A 141 45.98 -2.22 -9.43
C GLY A 141 44.48 -2.04 -9.63
N ALA A 142 43.63 -2.55 -8.73
CA ALA A 142 42.18 -2.40 -8.86
C ALA A 142 41.78 -0.92 -8.89
N THR A 143 40.95 -0.56 -9.86
CA THR A 143 40.49 0.83 -9.99
C THR A 143 39.51 1.20 -8.84
N PRO A 144 39.67 2.38 -8.20
CA PRO A 144 38.71 2.82 -7.21
C PRO A 144 37.29 2.98 -7.79
N GLY A 145 36.29 2.57 -7.02
CA GLY A 145 34.87 2.65 -7.43
C GLY A 145 34.13 1.33 -7.27
N GLY A 146 32.99 1.22 -7.93
CA GLY A 146 32.10 0.06 -7.84
C GLY A 146 32.45 -1.02 -8.86
N HIS A 147 32.57 -2.26 -8.38
CA HIS A 147 32.73 -3.45 -9.17
C HIS A 147 31.60 -4.43 -8.91
N TYR A 148 31.08 -5.07 -9.96
CA TYR A 148 29.83 -5.82 -9.90
C TYR A 148 29.98 -7.19 -10.52
N ALA A 149 29.69 -8.23 -9.73
CA ALA A 149 29.67 -9.61 -10.17
C ALA A 149 28.49 -10.37 -9.57
N ALA A 150 28.23 -11.54 -10.08
CA ALA A 150 27.23 -12.45 -9.54
C ALA A 150 27.82 -13.87 -9.51
N LEU A 151 27.41 -14.63 -8.50
CA LEU A 151 27.53 -16.07 -8.49
C LEU A 151 26.29 -16.63 -9.14
N MET A 152 26.41 -17.16 -10.35
CA MET A 152 25.31 -17.80 -11.08
C MET A 152 25.29 -19.28 -10.72
N ILE A 153 24.22 -19.72 -10.06
CA ILE A 153 24.01 -21.11 -9.65
C ILE A 153 23.05 -21.76 -10.64
N SER A 154 23.56 -22.74 -11.39
CA SER A 154 22.81 -23.43 -12.45
C SER A 154 22.74 -24.92 -12.20
N THR A 155 21.62 -25.55 -12.56
CA THR A 155 21.48 -27.02 -12.54
C THR A 155 22.15 -27.72 -13.73
N LYS A 156 22.75 -26.96 -14.64
CA LYS A 156 23.47 -27.49 -15.79
C LYS A 156 24.84 -26.86 -15.90
N PRO A 157 25.85 -27.60 -16.37
CA PRO A 157 27.18 -27.07 -16.59
C PRO A 157 27.16 -25.94 -17.63
N PRO A 158 28.12 -25.00 -17.56
CA PRO A 158 28.25 -23.95 -18.56
C PRO A 158 28.43 -24.58 -19.94
N VAL A 159 27.63 -24.14 -20.91
CA VAL A 159 27.64 -24.68 -22.28
C VAL A 159 28.95 -24.22 -22.95
N VAL A 160 29.88 -25.14 -23.17
CA VAL A 160 30.91 -24.97 -24.20
C VAL A 160 30.19 -25.12 -25.54
N GLU A 161 30.30 -24.13 -26.43
CA GLU A 161 29.60 -24.07 -27.72
C GLU A 161 29.57 -25.43 -28.44
N SER A 162 28.43 -26.11 -28.34
CA SER A 162 28.16 -27.30 -29.14
C SER A 162 27.31 -26.88 -30.34
N LYS A 163 27.71 -27.33 -31.54
CA LYS A 163 27.00 -27.05 -32.81
C LYS A 163 25.62 -27.66 -32.94
N GLU A 164 25.06 -28.24 -31.87
CA GLU A 164 23.75 -28.84 -31.86
C GLU A 164 22.71 -27.88 -31.24
N THR A 165 21.71 -27.49 -32.01
CA THR A 165 20.59 -26.65 -31.57
C THR A 165 19.63 -27.49 -30.73
N LYS A 166 19.97 -27.76 -29.46
CA LYS A 166 19.01 -28.30 -28.46
C LYS A 166 18.58 -27.16 -27.54
N VAL A 167 17.30 -26.85 -27.55
CA VAL A 167 16.72 -25.95 -26.54
C VAL A 167 16.71 -26.68 -25.21
N GLN A 168 17.62 -26.32 -24.32
CA GLN A 168 17.67 -26.86 -22.95
C GLN A 168 17.21 -25.77 -21.99
N THR A 169 16.13 -26.02 -21.26
CA THR A 169 15.73 -25.16 -20.16
C THR A 169 16.63 -25.45 -18.97
N SER A 170 17.25 -24.41 -18.42
CA SER A 170 18.06 -24.47 -17.22
C SER A 170 17.51 -23.46 -16.23
N GLN A 171 17.41 -23.86 -14.97
CA GLN A 171 17.09 -22.94 -13.88
C GLN A 171 18.41 -22.32 -13.41
N VAL A 172 18.42 -20.99 -13.31
CA VAL A 172 19.58 -20.23 -12.84
C VAL A 172 19.12 -19.26 -11.76
N ILE A 173 19.71 -19.35 -10.59
CA ILE A 173 19.55 -18.38 -9.51
C ILE A 173 20.89 -17.66 -9.34
N SER A 174 20.87 -16.36 -9.05
CA SER A 174 22.08 -15.58 -8.88
C SER A 174 22.13 -14.92 -7.50
N SER A 175 23.33 -14.92 -6.91
CA SER A 175 23.69 -14.09 -5.76
C SER A 175 24.56 -12.95 -6.24
N LEU A 176 24.13 -11.70 -6.02
CA LEU A 176 24.79 -10.51 -6.54
C LEU A 176 25.90 -10.05 -5.58
N ILE A 177 27.01 -9.58 -6.13
CA ILE A 177 28.14 -9.04 -5.37
C ILE A 177 28.37 -7.59 -5.79
N PHE A 178 28.20 -6.69 -4.85
CA PHE A 178 28.50 -5.27 -4.97
C PHE A 178 29.78 -5.00 -4.17
N LEU A 179 30.86 -4.69 -4.85
CA LEU A 179 32.13 -4.37 -4.23
C LEU A 179 32.48 -2.91 -4.48
N LYS A 180 32.76 -2.17 -3.42
CA LYS A 180 33.29 -0.80 -3.45
C LYS A 180 34.78 -0.86 -3.14
N VAL A 181 35.63 -0.58 -4.13
CA VAL A 181 37.08 -0.45 -3.93
C VAL A 181 37.38 0.98 -3.48
N THR A 182 38.06 1.09 -2.33
CA THR A 182 38.40 2.40 -1.73
C THR A 182 39.38 3.19 -2.60
N GLY A 183 39.32 4.54 -2.48
CA GLY A 183 40.14 5.48 -3.22
C GLY A 183 39.36 6.72 -3.61
N SER A 184 39.49 7.18 -4.85
CA SER A 184 38.72 8.34 -5.34
C SER A 184 37.28 7.93 -5.63
N ILE A 185 36.42 7.97 -4.61
CA ILE A 185 35.00 7.64 -4.69
C ILE A 185 34.20 8.92 -4.96
N LEU A 186 33.31 8.86 -5.96
CA LEU A 186 32.36 9.91 -6.29
C LEU A 186 30.95 9.35 -6.16
N GLU A 187 30.21 9.77 -5.13
CA GLU A 187 28.80 9.54 -4.98
C GLU A 187 28.06 10.77 -5.52
N ASN A 188 27.36 10.63 -6.64
CA ASN A 188 26.61 11.72 -7.27
C ASN A 188 25.34 11.19 -7.88
N SER A 189 24.21 11.42 -7.23
CA SER A 189 22.91 10.98 -7.68
C SER A 189 21.94 12.15 -7.80
N SER A 190 20.98 12.04 -8.69
CA SER A 190 19.95 13.07 -8.90
C SER A 190 18.61 12.42 -9.29
N VAL A 191 17.50 13.09 -8.94
CA VAL A 191 16.19 12.69 -9.46
C VAL A 191 16.07 13.17 -10.89
N ARG A 192 16.01 12.24 -11.83
CA ARG A 192 15.83 12.53 -13.26
C ARG A 192 14.40 12.94 -13.58
N SER A 193 13.42 12.24 -12.98
CA SER A 193 12.00 12.59 -13.07
C SER A 193 11.22 11.93 -11.95
N PHE A 194 10.21 12.64 -11.46
CA PHE A 194 9.19 12.13 -10.55
C PHE A 194 7.83 12.54 -11.10
N ARG A 195 6.98 11.57 -11.41
CA ARG A 195 5.68 11.82 -12.04
C ARG A 195 4.64 10.77 -11.65
N THR A 196 3.38 11.12 -11.81
CA THR A 196 2.27 10.17 -11.78
C THR A 196 1.95 9.66 -13.18
N THR A 197 1.54 8.40 -13.30
CA THR A 197 1.12 7.81 -14.58
C THR A 197 -0.11 8.51 -15.14
N ASN A 198 -1.05 8.88 -14.27
CA ASN A 198 -2.26 9.62 -14.60
C ASN A 198 -2.32 10.91 -13.80
N TYR A 199 -2.77 12.01 -14.43
CA TYR A 199 -2.92 13.30 -13.75
C TYR A 199 -4.30 13.51 -13.09
N ILE A 200 -5.32 12.76 -13.51
CA ILE A 200 -6.69 12.85 -12.99
C ILE A 200 -7.18 11.45 -12.63
N MET A 201 -7.60 11.28 -11.41
CA MET A 201 -8.11 10.02 -10.87
C MET A 201 -9.51 10.20 -10.29
N GLY A 202 -10.30 9.12 -10.35
CA GLY A 202 -11.67 9.10 -9.81
C GLY A 202 -11.74 8.62 -8.35
N ARG A 203 -10.61 8.14 -7.81
CA ARG A 203 -10.44 7.61 -6.45
C ARG A 203 -9.09 8.04 -5.91
N PRO A 204 -8.86 7.94 -4.59
CA PRO A 204 -7.56 8.19 -3.98
C PRO A 204 -6.59 7.03 -4.26
N GLU A 205 -6.19 6.89 -5.52
CA GLU A 205 -5.22 5.91 -6.01
C GLU A 205 -4.29 6.60 -6.99
N ALA A 206 -2.99 6.31 -6.91
CA ALA A 206 -2.00 6.89 -7.82
C ALA A 206 -0.83 5.94 -8.03
N THR A 207 -0.36 5.84 -9.27
CA THR A 207 0.88 5.16 -9.59
C THR A 207 1.95 6.21 -9.87
N PHE A 208 3.04 6.13 -9.10
CA PHE A 208 4.19 7.04 -9.20
C PHE A 208 5.33 6.35 -9.93
N GLU A 209 5.99 7.08 -10.81
CA GLU A 209 7.27 6.69 -11.41
C GLU A 209 8.35 7.67 -10.92
N LEU A 210 9.34 7.14 -10.22
CA LEU A 210 10.51 7.85 -9.76
C LEU A 210 11.75 7.31 -10.50
N ARG A 211 12.45 8.19 -11.22
CA ARG A 211 13.66 7.83 -11.95
C ARG A 211 14.85 8.52 -11.31
N ILE A 212 15.80 7.73 -10.83
CA ILE A 212 17.02 8.20 -10.16
C ILE A 212 18.21 7.90 -11.06
N GLU A 213 19.02 8.90 -11.33
CA GLU A 213 20.23 8.84 -12.12
C GLU A 213 21.45 8.89 -11.20
N ASN A 214 22.36 7.94 -11.36
CA ASN A 214 23.64 7.91 -10.66
C ASN A 214 24.77 8.30 -11.64
N LYS A 215 25.38 9.45 -11.41
CA LYS A 215 26.53 9.96 -12.17
C LYS A 215 27.87 9.71 -11.48
N GLY A 216 27.84 9.02 -10.35
CA GLY A 216 29.02 8.62 -9.60
C GLY A 216 29.78 7.45 -10.22
N ASN A 217 30.78 6.96 -9.49
CA ASN A 217 31.58 5.78 -9.84
C ASN A 217 31.31 4.57 -8.91
N VAL A 218 30.40 4.71 -7.94
CA VAL A 218 29.92 3.63 -7.06
C VAL A 218 28.41 3.53 -7.11
N HIS A 219 27.86 2.36 -6.77
CA HIS A 219 26.43 2.22 -6.63
C HIS A 219 25.94 3.05 -5.43
N VAL A 220 24.73 3.57 -5.55
CA VAL A 220 24.04 4.27 -4.48
C VAL A 220 22.70 3.61 -4.19
N GLN A 221 22.30 3.57 -2.94
CA GLN A 221 21.01 3.08 -2.49
C GLN A 221 20.22 4.22 -1.87
N PRO A 222 19.41 4.94 -2.64
CA PRO A 222 18.55 6.00 -2.11
C PRO A 222 17.52 5.42 -1.16
N GLN A 223 17.42 5.96 0.05
CA GLN A 223 16.49 5.56 1.10
C GLN A 223 15.66 6.76 1.55
N GLY A 224 14.39 6.55 1.82
CA GLY A 224 13.52 7.62 2.28
C GLY A 224 12.05 7.32 2.09
N GLU A 225 11.28 8.35 1.78
CA GLU A 225 9.83 8.23 1.66
C GLU A 225 9.23 9.20 0.65
N ILE A 226 8.06 8.84 0.12
CA ILE A 226 7.20 9.74 -0.63
C ILE A 226 5.99 10.04 0.25
N LYS A 227 5.81 11.28 0.66
CA LYS A 227 4.61 11.75 1.39
C LYS A 227 3.60 12.33 0.43
N ILE A 228 2.34 11.95 0.61
CA ILE A 228 1.23 12.37 -0.24
C ILE A 228 0.30 13.27 0.57
N PHE A 229 0.08 14.48 0.07
CA PHE A 229 -0.75 15.49 0.72
C PHE A 229 -1.95 15.85 -0.15
N ASN A 230 -3.09 16.04 0.49
CA ASN A 230 -4.27 16.58 -0.18
C ASN A 230 -4.17 18.12 -0.32
N MET A 231 -5.15 18.75 -0.95
CA MET A 231 -5.19 20.21 -1.14
C MET A 231 -5.29 21.03 0.16
N TRP A 232 -5.59 20.36 1.27
CA TRP A 232 -5.69 20.96 2.60
C TRP A 232 -4.38 20.84 3.41
N GLY A 233 -3.34 20.24 2.82
CA GLY A 233 -2.06 19.98 3.48
C GLY A 233 -2.09 18.80 4.46
N GLN A 234 -3.14 17.98 4.44
CA GLN A 234 -3.21 16.78 5.26
C GLN A 234 -2.47 15.64 4.57
N GLU A 235 -1.66 14.91 5.32
CA GLU A 235 -1.00 13.71 4.86
C GLU A 235 -2.03 12.59 4.66
N ARG A 236 -1.99 11.97 3.47
CA ARG A 236 -2.92 10.92 3.01
C ARG A 236 -2.23 9.60 2.73
N GLY A 237 -0.94 9.54 2.91
CA GLY A 237 -0.16 8.33 2.79
C GLY A 237 1.33 8.59 2.70
N THR A 238 2.10 7.58 3.06
CA THR A 238 3.56 7.57 2.99
C THR A 238 4.01 6.29 2.30
N VAL A 239 4.85 6.44 1.28
CA VAL A 239 5.45 5.33 0.53
C VAL A 239 6.91 5.21 0.92
N PRO A 240 7.33 4.16 1.66
CA PRO A 240 8.72 3.95 2.00
C PRO A 240 9.50 3.50 0.77
N ILE A 241 10.73 3.99 0.65
CA ILE A 241 11.64 3.63 -0.43
C ILE A 241 12.89 3.02 0.19
N ASN A 242 13.19 1.76 -0.15
CA ASN A 242 14.38 1.00 0.28
C ASN A 242 14.61 0.94 1.82
N GLN A 243 13.58 1.10 2.63
CA GLN A 243 13.71 1.05 4.09
C GLN A 243 13.75 -0.37 4.66
N LYS A 244 13.12 -1.34 3.97
CA LYS A 244 12.99 -2.74 4.43
C LYS A 244 13.69 -3.76 3.52
N THR A 245 14.27 -3.32 2.41
CA THR A 245 14.89 -4.21 1.44
C THR A 245 16.25 -3.66 1.04
N LEU A 246 17.23 -4.55 0.86
CA LEU A 246 18.54 -4.21 0.25
C LEU A 246 18.44 -4.02 -1.27
N LEU A 247 17.24 -4.18 -1.83
CA LEU A 247 16.93 -3.98 -3.23
C LEU A 247 16.81 -2.49 -3.52
N GLY A 248 17.24 -2.06 -4.71
CA GLY A 248 17.09 -0.65 -5.10
C GLY A 248 18.41 0.09 -5.31
N ASN A 249 19.51 -0.65 -5.42
CA ASN A 249 20.80 -0.07 -5.81
C ASN A 249 20.74 0.52 -7.20
N VAL A 250 21.25 1.74 -7.35
CA VAL A 250 21.41 2.42 -8.64
C VAL A 250 22.87 2.35 -9.03
N LEU A 251 23.19 1.57 -10.07
CA LEU A 251 24.56 1.34 -10.54
C LEU A 251 25.17 2.63 -11.11
N PRO A 252 26.50 2.76 -11.13
CA PRO A 252 27.17 3.91 -11.73
C PRO A 252 26.75 4.12 -13.19
N GLN A 253 26.68 5.39 -13.60
CA GLN A 253 26.36 5.81 -14.96
C GLN A 253 25.04 5.21 -15.51
N SER A 254 24.09 4.93 -14.61
CA SER A 254 22.80 4.37 -14.98
C SER A 254 21.63 5.15 -14.39
N VAL A 255 20.44 4.87 -14.91
CA VAL A 255 19.17 5.37 -14.39
C VAL A 255 18.37 4.17 -13.92
N ARG A 256 17.82 4.25 -12.73
CA ARG A 256 16.87 3.25 -12.24
C ARG A 256 15.49 3.86 -12.05
N LYS A 257 14.48 3.17 -12.56
CA LYS A 257 13.07 3.50 -12.42
C LYS A 257 12.46 2.69 -11.28
N PHE A 258 11.80 3.37 -10.38
CA PHE A 258 10.99 2.80 -9.32
C PHE A 258 9.52 3.08 -9.61
N SER A 259 8.67 2.09 -9.44
CA SER A 259 7.23 2.21 -9.62
C SER A 259 6.52 1.87 -8.31
N PHE A 260 5.66 2.77 -7.86
CA PHE A 260 4.91 2.64 -6.61
C PHE A 260 3.44 2.86 -6.88
N GLU A 261 2.60 1.98 -6.37
CA GLU A 261 1.15 2.14 -6.40
C GLU A 261 0.66 2.47 -4.98
N TRP A 262 0.03 3.62 -4.85
CA TRP A 262 -0.61 4.06 -3.62
C TRP A 262 -2.13 3.98 -3.75
N LYS A 263 -2.79 3.41 -2.76
CA LYS A 263 -4.25 3.36 -2.60
C LYS A 263 -4.59 3.89 -1.22
N GLY A 264 -5.27 5.01 -1.17
CA GLY A 264 -5.81 5.58 0.07
C GLY A 264 -7.27 5.21 0.27
N GLU A 265 -7.71 5.14 1.51
CA GLU A 265 -9.14 5.07 1.80
C GLU A 265 -9.84 6.35 1.38
N TRP A 266 -11.05 6.19 0.85
CA TRP A 266 -11.81 7.32 0.36
C TRP A 266 -12.37 8.17 1.51
N SER A 267 -12.05 9.45 1.50
CA SER A 267 -12.63 10.46 2.39
C SER A 267 -13.26 11.58 1.56
N MET A 268 -14.18 12.33 2.16
CA MET A 268 -14.77 13.50 1.51
C MET A 268 -13.80 14.64 1.27
N THR A 269 -12.69 14.64 2.00
CA THR A 269 -11.58 15.58 1.80
C THR A 269 -10.75 15.23 0.56
N ASP A 270 -10.97 14.06 -0.06
CA ASP A 270 -10.24 13.55 -1.22
C ASP A 270 -10.76 14.10 -2.55
N ILE A 271 -11.01 15.39 -2.56
CA ILE A 271 -11.40 16.13 -3.78
C ILE A 271 -10.37 17.24 -4.00
N GLY A 272 -9.84 17.33 -5.21
CA GLY A 272 -8.97 18.43 -5.57
C GLY A 272 -7.54 18.03 -5.91
N ARG A 273 -6.61 18.97 -5.75
CA ARG A 273 -5.21 18.80 -6.10
C ARG A 273 -4.47 18.07 -4.96
N TYR A 274 -3.76 17.02 -5.32
CA TYR A 274 -2.83 16.29 -4.47
C TYR A 274 -1.40 16.63 -4.84
N THR A 275 -0.50 16.57 -3.86
CA THR A 275 0.94 16.75 -4.07
C THR A 275 1.67 15.59 -3.40
N ALA A 276 2.50 14.88 -4.16
CA ALA A 276 3.40 13.87 -3.63
C ALA A 276 4.81 14.46 -3.60
N VAL A 277 5.48 14.35 -2.45
CA VAL A 277 6.82 14.85 -2.21
C VAL A 277 7.73 13.69 -1.86
N ALA A 278 8.69 13.39 -2.72
CA ALA A 278 9.73 12.40 -2.48
C ALA A 278 10.90 13.07 -1.76
N THR A 279 11.32 12.50 -0.63
CA THR A 279 12.51 12.92 0.11
C THR A 279 13.37 11.69 0.35
N LEU A 280 14.53 11.65 -0.27
CA LEU A 280 15.45 10.52 -0.23
C LEU A 280 16.82 10.97 0.24
N ALA A 281 17.52 10.10 0.95
CA ALA A 281 18.91 10.28 1.33
C ALA A 281 19.76 9.17 0.70
N TYR A 282 20.98 9.48 0.31
CA TYR A 282 21.97 8.50 -0.17
C TYR A 282 23.37 8.90 0.31
N GLY A 283 24.32 7.99 0.15
CA GLY A 283 25.72 8.17 0.58
C GLY A 283 25.97 7.58 1.97
N VAL A 284 27.13 6.98 2.14
CA VAL A 284 27.56 6.35 3.40
C VAL A 284 28.34 7.35 4.26
N ASP A 285 29.35 8.00 3.68
CA ASP A 285 30.23 8.91 4.41
C ASP A 285 29.64 10.32 4.56
N THR A 286 28.93 10.79 3.54
CA THR A 286 28.26 12.10 3.55
C THR A 286 26.83 11.94 3.03
N ARG A 287 25.86 12.02 3.94
CA ARG A 287 24.46 11.95 3.54
C ARG A 287 24.07 13.13 2.66
N GLN A 288 23.66 12.83 1.45
CA GLN A 288 23.11 13.78 0.49
C GLN A 288 21.60 13.54 0.34
N PHE A 289 20.84 14.61 0.08
CA PHE A 289 19.39 14.54 -0.03
C PHE A 289 18.93 14.80 -1.46
N LEU A 290 17.96 14.02 -1.89
CA LEU A 290 17.23 14.17 -3.14
C LEU A 290 15.79 14.53 -2.80
N THR A 291 15.29 15.63 -3.37
CA THR A 291 13.90 16.02 -3.23
C THR A 291 13.27 16.21 -4.60
N ALA A 292 12.04 15.75 -4.75
CA ALA A 292 11.24 15.98 -5.95
C ALA A 292 9.76 15.97 -5.59
N ASP A 293 8.95 16.73 -6.33
CA ASP A 293 7.51 16.74 -6.13
C ASP A 293 6.77 16.51 -7.43
N THR A 294 5.55 16.01 -7.32
CA THR A 294 4.61 15.88 -8.43
C THR A 294 3.19 16.12 -7.93
N ALA A 295 2.32 16.58 -8.83
CA ALA A 295 0.93 16.87 -8.48
C ALA A 295 -0.03 16.16 -9.42
N PHE A 296 -1.18 15.78 -8.85
CA PHE A 296 -2.28 15.12 -9.55
C PHE A 296 -3.63 15.56 -8.97
N TRP A 297 -4.72 15.18 -9.64
CA TRP A 297 -6.07 15.56 -9.23
C TRP A 297 -6.91 14.33 -8.94
N ILE A 298 -7.66 14.39 -7.83
CA ILE A 298 -8.69 13.41 -7.51
C ILE A 298 -10.04 14.08 -7.71
N ILE A 299 -10.81 13.58 -8.68
CA ILE A 299 -12.14 14.10 -9.03
C ILE A 299 -13.13 12.92 -9.06
N PRO A 300 -13.81 12.63 -7.94
CA PRO A 300 -14.76 11.52 -7.85
C PRO A 300 -16.08 11.89 -8.54
N TRP A 301 -16.11 11.89 -9.88
CA TRP A 301 -17.21 12.34 -10.71
C TRP A 301 -18.55 11.64 -10.41
N LYS A 302 -18.51 10.34 -10.02
CA LYS A 302 -19.71 9.61 -9.63
C LYS A 302 -20.34 10.20 -8.37
N PHE A 303 -19.53 10.51 -7.38
CA PHE A 303 -19.96 11.16 -6.15
C PHE A 303 -20.49 12.57 -6.42
N LEU A 304 -19.80 13.36 -7.23
CA LEU A 304 -20.22 14.71 -7.62
C LEU A 304 -21.56 14.68 -8.34
N LEU A 305 -21.82 13.74 -9.25
CA LEU A 305 -23.12 13.58 -9.91
C LEU A 305 -24.25 13.31 -8.92
N ILE A 306 -24.03 12.48 -7.90
CA ILE A 306 -25.02 12.21 -6.85
C ILE A 306 -25.30 13.49 -6.06
N VAL A 307 -24.27 14.21 -5.62
CA VAL A 307 -24.39 15.44 -4.85
C VAL A 307 -25.13 16.51 -5.65
N PHE A 308 -24.75 16.74 -6.90
CA PHE A 308 -25.41 17.71 -7.78
C PHE A 308 -26.84 17.29 -8.15
N GLY A 309 -27.10 15.98 -8.29
CA GLY A 309 -28.45 15.43 -8.49
C GLY A 309 -29.35 15.69 -7.30
N ILE A 310 -28.87 15.44 -6.08
CA ILE A 310 -29.60 15.71 -4.84
C ILE A 310 -29.86 17.22 -4.67
N LEU A 311 -28.83 18.04 -4.90
CA LEU A 311 -28.95 19.51 -4.81
C LEU A 311 -29.92 20.06 -5.85
N GLY A 312 -29.84 19.59 -7.10
CA GLY A 312 -30.77 19.97 -8.16
C GLY A 312 -32.19 19.55 -7.88
N GLY A 313 -32.38 18.32 -7.39
CA GLY A 313 -33.70 17.84 -6.92
C GLY A 313 -34.26 18.66 -5.76
N PHE A 314 -33.40 19.03 -4.80
CA PHE A 314 -33.81 19.90 -3.69
C PHE A 314 -34.20 21.29 -4.17
N ILE A 315 -33.44 21.92 -5.06
CA ILE A 315 -33.76 23.23 -5.65
C ILE A 315 -35.10 23.16 -6.45
N ALA A 316 -35.29 22.09 -7.22
CA ALA A 316 -36.55 21.87 -7.94
C ALA A 316 -37.74 21.71 -7.00
N LEU A 317 -37.59 20.96 -5.92
CA LEU A 317 -38.62 20.77 -4.90
C LEU A 317 -38.95 22.08 -4.17
N MET A 318 -37.90 22.85 -3.79
CA MET A 318 -38.09 24.18 -3.18
C MET A 318 -38.84 25.15 -4.10
N THR A 319 -38.45 25.23 -5.37
CA THR A 319 -39.11 26.10 -6.35
C THR A 319 -40.58 25.68 -6.58
N TRP A 320 -40.83 24.38 -6.64
CA TRP A 320 -42.19 23.86 -6.74
C TRP A 320 -43.04 24.19 -5.49
N ALA A 321 -42.49 24.02 -4.30
CA ALA A 321 -43.14 24.34 -3.05
C ALA A 321 -43.46 25.83 -2.90
N ILE A 322 -42.51 26.71 -3.26
CA ILE A 322 -42.71 28.16 -3.29
C ILE A 322 -43.85 28.52 -4.26
N LYS A 323 -43.84 27.94 -5.48
CA LYS A 323 -44.94 28.14 -6.44
C LYS A 323 -46.29 27.69 -5.90
N LEU A 324 -46.38 26.55 -5.21
CA LEU A 324 -47.60 26.10 -4.56
C LEU A 324 -48.03 27.03 -3.44
N TYR A 325 -47.09 27.50 -2.63
CA TYR A 325 -47.38 28.44 -1.53
C TYR A 325 -47.92 29.76 -2.10
N VAL A 326 -47.23 30.36 -3.09
CA VAL A 326 -47.69 31.62 -3.73
C VAL A 326 -49.04 31.46 -4.40
N ARG A 327 -49.30 30.35 -5.13
CA ARG A 327 -50.64 30.06 -5.70
C ARG A 327 -51.72 29.98 -4.63
N ARG A 328 -51.42 29.36 -3.49
CA ARG A 328 -52.40 29.26 -2.39
C ARG A 328 -52.63 30.62 -1.73
N MET A 329 -51.58 31.42 -1.56
CA MET A 329 -51.69 32.79 -1.04
C MET A 329 -52.56 33.67 -1.95
N LEU A 330 -52.32 33.62 -3.29
CA LEU A 330 -53.12 34.36 -4.28
C LEU A 330 -54.60 33.89 -4.27
N ALA A 331 -54.84 32.58 -4.18
CA ALA A 331 -56.21 32.04 -4.09
C ALA A 331 -56.93 32.50 -2.82
N LEU A 332 -56.26 32.57 -1.66
CA LEU A 332 -56.82 33.08 -0.40
C LEU A 332 -57.04 34.60 -0.44
N ALA A 333 -56.22 35.33 -1.20
CA ALA A 333 -56.35 36.77 -1.41
C ALA A 333 -57.46 37.15 -2.43
N GLY A 334 -58.15 36.16 -3.00
CA GLY A 334 -59.21 36.42 -4.00
C GLY A 334 -58.69 36.86 -5.37
N VAL A 335 -57.39 36.80 -5.62
CA VAL A 335 -56.81 37.12 -6.91
C VAL A 335 -56.78 35.85 -7.76
N ALA A 336 -57.53 35.82 -8.88
CA ALA A 336 -57.48 34.69 -9.80
C ALA A 336 -56.06 34.53 -10.34
N PRO A 337 -55.53 33.29 -10.42
CA PRO A 337 -54.21 33.07 -11.01
C PRO A 337 -54.24 33.54 -12.45
N PRO A 338 -53.13 34.18 -12.96
CA PRO A 338 -53.06 34.59 -14.34
C PRO A 338 -53.26 33.36 -15.23
N GLU A 339 -54.33 33.36 -16.00
CA GLU A 339 -54.53 32.37 -17.06
C GLU A 339 -53.34 32.45 -18.00
N ARG A 340 -52.77 31.29 -18.30
CA ARG A 340 -51.77 31.18 -19.38
C ARG A 340 -52.43 31.62 -20.66
N THR A 341 -52.24 32.86 -21.04
CA THR A 341 -52.58 33.33 -22.40
C THR A 341 -51.74 32.51 -23.35
N VAL A 342 -52.33 31.46 -23.90
CA VAL A 342 -51.86 30.87 -25.15
C VAL A 342 -52.02 32.00 -26.18
N ALA A 343 -50.93 32.47 -26.72
CA ALA A 343 -50.93 33.42 -27.81
C ALA A 343 -51.64 32.79 -29.01
N VAL A 344 -52.92 32.96 -29.10
CA VAL A 344 -53.69 32.74 -30.31
C VAL A 344 -53.58 34.01 -31.14
N SER A 345 -52.95 33.86 -32.29
CA SER A 345 -52.79 34.92 -33.32
C SER A 345 -54.08 35.69 -33.50
N ALA A 346 -53.99 37.01 -33.30
CA ALA A 346 -55.02 37.95 -33.57
C ALA A 346 -55.36 37.96 -35.06
N THR A 347 -56.57 37.50 -35.39
CA THR A 347 -57.25 37.99 -36.58
C THR A 347 -58.44 38.80 -36.08
N ALA A 348 -58.36 40.07 -36.34
CA ALA A 348 -59.35 41.06 -35.94
C ALA A 348 -60.72 40.76 -36.52
N GLN A 349 -61.76 40.77 -35.71
CA GLN A 349 -63.10 41.16 -36.14
C GLN A 349 -63.67 42.17 -35.18
N VAL A 350 -63.78 43.39 -35.67
CA VAL A 350 -64.51 44.49 -35.08
C VAL A 350 -66.00 44.18 -35.15
N THR A 351 -66.65 43.97 -33.99
CA THR A 351 -68.13 43.97 -33.94
C THR A 351 -68.56 45.15 -33.12
N ILE A 352 -69.26 46.06 -33.83
CA ILE A 352 -69.84 47.28 -33.30
C ILE A 352 -70.93 46.92 -32.29
N ALA A 353 -70.78 47.35 -31.06
CA ALA A 353 -71.85 47.24 -30.02
C ALA A 353 -72.88 48.33 -30.20
N LYS A 354 -74.09 47.88 -30.41
CA LYS A 354 -75.31 48.70 -30.54
C LYS A 354 -75.72 49.16 -29.16
N THR A 355 -75.83 50.48 -28.98
CA THR A 355 -76.37 51.15 -27.77
C THR A 355 -77.81 50.82 -27.56
N VAL A 356 -78.16 50.28 -26.43
CA VAL A 356 -79.57 50.26 -25.93
C VAL A 356 -79.69 51.20 -24.74
N LYS A 357 -80.55 52.20 -24.94
CA LYS A 357 -80.99 53.22 -23.97
C LYS A 357 -82.17 52.68 -23.10
N GLY A 358 -82.12 52.89 -21.78
CA GLY A 358 -83.31 52.82 -20.96
C GLY A 358 -83.07 52.20 -19.57
N THR A 359 -83.13 52.83 -18.56
CA THR A 359 -84.14 53.27 -17.59
C THR A 359 -83.51 53.53 -16.21
N ARG A 360 -83.91 54.60 -15.62
CA ARG A 360 -83.51 55.09 -14.28
C ARG A 360 -83.74 54.07 -13.18
N GLY A 361 -82.73 53.74 -12.40
CA GLY A 361 -82.80 53.06 -11.11
C GLY A 361 -81.64 53.56 -10.20
N ARG A 362 -82.04 54.07 -9.07
CA ARG A 362 -81.27 54.72 -8.02
C ARG A 362 -80.10 53.83 -7.57
N PRO A 363 -78.86 54.28 -7.45
CA PRO A 363 -77.74 53.42 -6.96
C PRO A 363 -77.87 53.26 -5.44
N LYS A 364 -78.08 52.04 -5.00
CA LYS A 364 -77.84 51.66 -3.61
C LYS A 364 -76.34 51.53 -3.43
N LYS A 365 -75.72 52.45 -2.68
CA LYS A 365 -74.34 52.28 -2.16
C LYS A 365 -74.32 51.08 -1.23
N VAL A 366 -73.83 49.98 -1.68
CA VAL A 366 -73.32 48.95 -0.82
C VAL A 366 -71.77 49.12 -0.80
N SER A 367 -71.33 49.87 0.19
CA SER A 367 -69.94 49.89 0.55
C SER A 367 -69.67 48.67 1.45
N GLU A 368 -69.56 47.51 0.88
CA GLU A 368 -68.94 46.38 1.55
C GLU A 368 -67.46 46.59 1.56
N VAL A 369 -66.97 47.20 2.63
CA VAL A 369 -65.52 47.25 2.89
C VAL A 369 -65.09 45.83 3.19
N VAL A 370 -64.66 45.13 2.14
CA VAL A 370 -63.96 43.84 2.28
C VAL A 370 -62.71 44.13 3.06
N ALA A 371 -62.70 43.75 4.33
CA ALA A 371 -61.49 43.82 5.14
C ALA A 371 -60.38 43.04 4.42
N PRO A 372 -59.17 43.58 4.34
CA PRO A 372 -58.01 42.87 3.67
C PRO A 372 -57.85 41.52 4.34
N ILE A 373 -57.85 40.44 3.55
CA ILE A 373 -57.62 39.08 4.03
C ILE A 373 -56.16 39.00 4.47
N GLU A 374 -55.93 38.90 5.78
CA GLU A 374 -54.58 38.70 6.34
C GLU A 374 -54.11 37.27 6.05
N VAL A 375 -52.97 37.10 5.41
CA VAL A 375 -52.41 35.80 4.99
C VAL A 375 -51.02 35.58 5.55
N GLY A 376 -50.63 34.32 5.78
CA GLY A 376 -49.32 33.95 6.32
C GLY A 376 -49.18 34.32 7.81
N ILE A 377 -48.08 34.96 8.17
CA ILE A 377 -47.79 35.38 9.56
C ILE A 377 -48.81 36.36 10.07
N LEU A 378 -49.40 37.22 9.20
CA LEU A 378 -50.45 38.15 9.56
C LEU A 378 -51.76 37.41 9.94
N ASP A 379 -52.11 36.32 9.22
CA ASP A 379 -53.23 35.45 9.58
C ASP A 379 -53.02 34.78 10.94
N LEU A 380 -51.82 34.28 11.22
CA LEU A 380 -51.48 33.74 12.55
C LEU A 380 -51.63 34.81 13.64
N ARG A 381 -51.09 36.00 13.40
CA ARG A 381 -51.17 37.13 14.32
C ARG A 381 -52.60 37.55 14.56
N ALA A 382 -53.46 37.55 13.51
CA ALA A 382 -54.89 37.85 13.63
C ALA A 382 -55.61 36.80 14.47
N ARG A 383 -55.35 35.53 14.29
CA ARG A 383 -55.91 34.40 15.06
C ARG A 383 -55.48 34.39 16.51
N LEU A 384 -54.29 34.92 16.82
CA LEU A 384 -53.79 35.01 18.19
C LEU A 384 -54.23 36.28 18.92
N ARG A 385 -54.76 37.32 18.20
CA ARG A 385 -55.31 38.54 18.83
C ARG A 385 -56.58 38.20 19.64
N GLY A 386 -56.48 38.33 20.96
CA GLY A 386 -57.62 38.16 21.87
C GLY A 386 -57.75 36.76 22.50
N THR A 387 -56.88 35.84 22.24
CA THR A 387 -56.86 34.50 22.87
C THR A 387 -56.17 34.54 24.23
N GLN A 388 -56.95 34.46 25.33
CA GLN A 388 -56.42 34.39 26.69
C GLN A 388 -56.32 32.95 27.25
N SER A 389 -56.88 31.95 26.56
CA SER A 389 -56.86 30.56 27.01
C SER A 389 -55.84 29.70 26.29
N THR A 390 -55.10 28.89 27.03
CA THR A 390 -54.11 27.95 26.48
C THR A 390 -54.70 26.93 25.49
N LYS A 391 -55.97 26.50 25.71
CA LYS A 391 -56.69 25.62 24.77
C LYS A 391 -57.02 26.34 23.46
N ALA A 392 -57.46 27.60 23.52
CA ALA A 392 -57.79 28.39 22.33
C ALA A 392 -56.51 28.73 21.54
N LEU A 393 -55.37 28.97 22.21
CA LEU A 393 -54.07 29.17 21.62
C LEU A 393 -53.64 27.93 20.83
N ALA A 394 -53.73 26.74 21.46
CA ALA A 394 -53.35 25.47 20.83
C ALA A 394 -54.25 25.17 19.60
N GLN A 395 -55.56 25.46 19.68
CA GLN A 395 -56.48 25.30 18.54
C GLN A 395 -56.21 26.29 17.40
N ALA A 396 -55.84 27.54 17.70
CA ALA A 396 -55.46 28.53 16.69
C ALA A 396 -54.19 28.13 15.97
N ILE A 397 -53.15 27.70 16.71
CA ILE A 397 -51.91 27.21 16.14
C ILE A 397 -52.13 25.92 15.33
N GLY A 398 -52.89 24.96 15.86
CA GLY A 398 -53.22 23.71 15.17
C GLY A 398 -53.98 23.93 13.85
N SER A 399 -54.97 24.86 13.85
CA SER A 399 -55.71 25.22 12.62
C SER A 399 -54.80 25.93 11.60
N PHE A 400 -53.89 26.77 12.06
CA PHE A 400 -52.91 27.44 11.21
C PHE A 400 -51.93 26.42 10.59
N VAL A 401 -51.30 25.52 11.37
CA VAL A 401 -50.42 24.46 10.89
C VAL A 401 -51.15 23.54 9.91
N ARG A 402 -52.42 23.18 10.19
CA ARG A 402 -53.23 22.36 9.28
C ARG A 402 -53.55 23.07 7.97
N LEU A 403 -53.75 24.39 8.00
CA LEU A 403 -53.98 25.19 6.79
C LEU A 403 -52.72 25.30 5.92
N TYR A 404 -51.58 25.46 6.56
CA TYR A 404 -50.28 25.64 5.90
C TYR A 404 -49.38 24.40 5.97
N TRP A 405 -49.92 23.19 6.21
CA TRP A 405 -49.14 21.97 6.46
C TRP A 405 -48.10 21.66 5.38
N LYS A 406 -48.44 21.91 4.10
CA LYS A 406 -47.49 21.70 2.98
C LYS A 406 -46.26 22.59 3.08
N PHE A 407 -46.42 23.81 3.57
CA PHE A 407 -45.31 24.73 3.81
C PHE A 407 -44.40 24.22 4.95
N PHE A 408 -45.03 23.78 6.05
CA PHE A 408 -44.28 23.24 7.18
C PHE A 408 -43.57 21.95 6.83
N VAL A 409 -44.13 21.08 5.99
CA VAL A 409 -43.47 19.88 5.49
C VAL A 409 -42.22 20.24 4.68
N VAL A 410 -42.30 21.25 3.82
CA VAL A 410 -41.16 21.70 3.02
C VAL A 410 -40.05 22.30 3.89
N ILE A 411 -40.41 23.11 4.89
CA ILE A 411 -39.43 23.65 5.84
C ILE A 411 -38.80 22.52 6.66
N SER A 412 -39.56 21.55 7.14
CA SER A 412 -39.06 20.41 7.87
C SER A 412 -38.10 19.58 7.01
N LEU A 413 -38.44 19.32 5.76
CA LEU A 413 -37.57 18.64 4.81
C LEU A 413 -36.28 19.43 4.55
N ALA A 414 -36.37 20.76 4.47
CA ALA A 414 -35.19 21.62 4.31
C ALA A 414 -34.27 21.56 5.54
N ILE A 415 -34.84 21.60 6.73
CA ILE A 415 -34.09 21.49 8.00
C ILE A 415 -33.46 20.11 8.13
N ILE A 416 -34.19 19.03 7.81
CA ILE A 416 -33.67 17.67 7.82
C ILE A 416 -32.51 17.55 6.80
N PHE A 417 -32.68 18.10 5.60
CA PHE A 417 -31.64 18.11 4.57
C PHE A 417 -30.38 18.84 5.05
N ILE A 418 -30.54 20.03 5.65
CA ILE A 418 -29.39 20.78 6.20
C ILE A 418 -28.76 19.99 7.35
N GLY A 419 -29.55 19.36 8.22
CA GLY A 419 -29.07 18.50 9.30
C GLY A 419 -28.28 17.30 8.78
N LEU A 420 -28.78 16.65 7.72
CA LEU A 420 -28.07 15.55 7.05
C LEU A 420 -26.78 16.02 6.40
N VAL A 421 -26.79 17.19 5.76
CA VAL A 421 -25.54 17.77 5.16
C VAL A 421 -24.52 18.08 6.26
N VAL A 422 -24.93 18.67 7.38
CA VAL A 422 -24.03 18.97 8.51
C VAL A 422 -23.51 17.68 9.16
N TRP A 423 -24.38 16.68 9.37
CA TRP A 423 -23.98 15.37 9.91
C TRP A 423 -22.99 14.67 8.97
N PHE A 424 -23.26 14.68 7.68
CA PHE A 424 -22.41 14.13 6.64
C PHE A 424 -21.07 14.86 6.57
N MET A 425 -21.05 16.20 6.61
CA MET A 425 -19.82 16.99 6.66
C MET A 425 -18.99 16.70 7.92
N ARG A 426 -19.64 16.49 9.06
CA ARG A 426 -18.94 16.20 10.31
C ARG A 426 -18.24 14.83 10.28
N GLY A 427 -18.86 13.81 9.68
CA GLY A 427 -18.22 12.51 9.42
C GLY A 427 -17.11 12.59 8.39
N ALA A 428 -17.20 13.53 7.45
CA ALA A 428 -16.23 13.74 6.38
C ALA A 428 -14.94 14.45 6.82
N LEU A 429 -14.99 15.16 7.96
CA LEU A 429 -13.84 15.92 8.47
C LEU A 429 -12.87 15.07 9.32
N THR A 430 -13.21 13.80 9.58
CA THR A 430 -12.29 12.83 10.18
C THR A 430 -11.60 12.07 9.05
N PRO A 431 -10.36 12.42 8.69
CA PRO A 431 -9.62 11.68 7.67
C PRO A 431 -9.28 10.29 8.21
N SER A 432 -9.68 9.24 7.51
CA SER A 432 -9.05 7.93 7.70
C SER A 432 -7.60 8.05 7.21
N ARG A 433 -6.67 7.50 7.97
CA ARG A 433 -5.26 7.46 7.59
C ARG A 433 -4.89 6.16 6.87
N ASP A 434 -5.84 5.23 6.77
CA ASP A 434 -5.56 3.91 6.22
C ASP A 434 -5.20 4.01 4.73
N PHE A 435 -4.09 3.42 4.37
CA PHE A 435 -3.59 3.35 3.01
C PHE A 435 -2.86 2.03 2.76
N GLU A 436 -2.83 1.62 1.51
CA GLU A 436 -2.12 0.45 1.01
C GLU A 436 -1.13 0.90 -0.07
N VAL A 437 0.11 0.45 0.03
CA VAL A 437 1.15 0.74 -0.94
C VAL A 437 1.70 -0.56 -1.51
N THR A 438 1.65 -0.71 -2.81
CA THR A 438 2.30 -1.81 -3.53
C THR A 438 3.56 -1.30 -4.22
N ILE A 439 4.70 -1.83 -3.84
CA ILE A 439 6.01 -1.54 -4.44
C ILE A 439 6.28 -2.62 -5.47
N GLN A 440 6.40 -2.22 -6.74
CA GLN A 440 6.79 -3.12 -7.81
C GLN A 440 8.31 -3.00 -8.03
N SER A 441 9.04 -4.02 -7.63
CA SER A 441 10.49 -4.13 -7.85
C SER A 441 10.86 -5.56 -8.21
N GLU A 442 11.64 -5.72 -9.28
CA GLU A 442 12.29 -6.97 -9.71
C GLU A 442 11.37 -8.20 -9.81
N GLY A 443 10.10 -7.99 -10.24
CA GLY A 443 9.12 -9.07 -10.40
C GLY A 443 8.46 -9.53 -9.09
N GLN A 444 8.76 -8.87 -7.98
CA GLN A 444 8.08 -9.06 -6.70
C GLN A 444 7.22 -7.84 -6.37
N ASN A 445 6.00 -8.08 -5.94
CA ASN A 445 5.11 -7.05 -5.42
C ASN A 445 5.14 -7.12 -3.89
N VAL A 446 5.65 -6.09 -3.25
CA VAL A 446 5.61 -5.93 -1.79
C VAL A 446 4.48 -4.97 -1.46
N THR A 447 3.47 -5.44 -0.76
CA THR A 447 2.37 -4.60 -0.26
C THR A 447 2.67 -4.20 1.17
N VAL A 448 2.61 -2.90 1.46
CA VAL A 448 2.83 -2.30 2.77
C VAL A 448 1.56 -1.55 3.15
N THR A 449 1.02 -1.84 4.33
CA THR A 449 -0.16 -1.17 4.88
C THR A 449 0.25 -0.19 5.98
N GLN A 450 -0.65 0.67 6.42
CA GLN A 450 -0.38 1.61 7.51
C GLN A 450 0.02 0.89 8.80
N ASP A 451 -0.59 -0.25 9.10
CA ASP A 451 -0.27 -1.05 10.29
C ASP A 451 1.19 -1.50 10.34
N ASP A 452 1.82 -1.65 9.16
CA ASP A 452 3.25 -1.99 9.05
C ASP A 452 4.18 -0.83 9.45
N PHE A 453 3.68 0.40 9.52
CA PHE A 453 4.42 1.59 9.96
C PHE A 453 4.20 1.91 11.44
N GLU A 454 3.02 1.57 11.98
CA GLU A 454 2.69 1.80 13.39
C GLU A 454 3.21 0.68 14.30
N LYS A 455 3.51 -0.50 13.75
CA LYS A 455 4.21 -1.56 14.46
C LYS A 455 5.71 -1.44 14.20
N PRO A 456 6.55 -1.31 15.23
CA PRO A 456 7.97 -1.64 15.07
C PRO A 456 8.05 -3.08 14.54
N ALA A 457 8.95 -3.30 13.59
CA ALA A 457 9.08 -4.57 12.86
C ALA A 457 9.08 -5.77 13.82
N THR A 458 7.93 -6.42 13.95
CA THR A 458 7.79 -7.69 14.63
C THR A 458 7.43 -8.71 13.56
N ASP A 459 8.33 -9.66 13.37
CA ASP A 459 8.14 -10.78 12.46
C ASP A 459 6.83 -11.51 12.73
N THR A 460 6.18 -11.87 11.62
CA THR A 460 4.96 -12.66 11.56
C THR A 460 5.19 -14.04 12.17
N ALA A 461 4.78 -14.22 13.40
CA ALA A 461 4.53 -15.54 13.97
C ALA A 461 3.06 -15.60 14.41
N GLU A 462 2.39 -16.57 13.86
CA GLU A 462 0.99 -16.93 14.00
C GLU A 462 0.64 -17.26 15.45
N ASN A 463 -0.46 -16.64 15.96
CA ASN A 463 -1.24 -17.04 17.14
C ASN A 463 -0.51 -17.22 18.49
N GLY A 464 -0.49 -16.17 19.29
CA GLY A 464 -0.23 -16.18 20.72
C GLY A 464 -0.28 -14.75 21.26
N GLU A 465 -0.88 -14.54 22.42
CA GLU A 465 -0.84 -13.27 23.16
C GLU A 465 0.56 -12.66 23.15
N PRO A 466 0.71 -11.31 23.15
CA PRO A 466 2.02 -10.69 23.05
C PRO A 466 2.85 -10.96 24.32
N GLU A 467 3.58 -12.05 24.32
CA GLU A 467 4.73 -12.17 25.22
C GLU A 467 5.73 -11.11 24.81
N THR A 468 6.00 -10.21 25.71
CA THR A 468 6.88 -9.06 25.54
C THR A 468 8.26 -9.56 25.12
N ILE A 469 8.78 -9.14 23.98
CA ILE A 469 10.12 -9.51 23.44
C ILE A 469 11.23 -9.30 24.49
N LYS A 470 11.02 -8.40 25.45
CA LYS A 470 11.86 -8.14 26.62
C LYS A 470 12.16 -9.38 27.47
N SER A 471 11.29 -10.40 27.42
CA SER A 471 11.46 -11.65 28.20
C SER A 471 12.27 -12.73 27.47
N LEU A 472 12.59 -12.55 26.19
CA LEU A 472 13.26 -13.56 25.37
C LEU A 472 14.79 -13.41 25.31
N ILE A 473 15.32 -12.20 25.55
CA ILE A 473 16.74 -11.92 25.46
C ILE A 473 17.25 -11.55 26.84
N PRO A 474 18.05 -12.41 27.50
CA PRO A 474 18.61 -12.10 28.80
C PRO A 474 19.69 -11.02 28.71
N VAL A 475 19.56 -10.00 29.54
CA VAL A 475 20.54 -8.91 29.67
C VAL A 475 21.60 -9.27 30.70
N THR A 476 22.85 -9.32 30.31
CA THR A 476 23.99 -9.55 31.23
C THR A 476 24.45 -8.20 31.80
N LEU A 477 24.51 -8.07 33.13
CA LEU A 477 25.00 -6.88 33.80
C LEU A 477 26.44 -7.06 34.28
N VAL A 478 27.32 -6.16 33.90
CA VAL A 478 28.73 -6.18 34.30
C VAL A 478 29.05 -4.90 35.08
N ASN A 479 29.31 -5.03 36.37
CA ASN A 479 29.66 -3.90 37.19
C ASN A 479 31.14 -3.45 36.96
N ARG A 480 31.32 -2.26 36.44
CA ARG A 480 32.59 -1.54 36.30
C ARG A 480 32.60 -0.20 37.02
N SER A 481 31.55 0.15 37.77
CA SER A 481 31.51 1.34 38.61
C SER A 481 32.28 1.17 39.92
N GLY A 482 32.47 -0.07 40.37
CA GLY A 482 32.97 -0.39 41.70
C GLY A 482 31.90 -0.35 42.80
N SER A 483 30.69 0.09 42.51
CA SER A 483 29.58 0.23 43.44
C SER A 483 28.58 -0.95 43.28
N GLU A 484 28.37 -1.73 44.35
CA GLU A 484 27.37 -2.77 44.40
C GLU A 484 25.94 -2.20 44.38
N ALA A 485 25.78 -0.97 44.89
CA ALA A 485 24.52 -0.25 44.92
C ALA A 485 24.06 0.12 43.49
N ALA A 486 24.97 0.62 42.65
CA ALA A 486 24.69 0.94 41.23
C ALA A 486 24.26 -0.30 40.44
N LEU A 487 24.89 -1.47 40.67
CA LEU A 487 24.50 -2.73 40.04
C LEU A 487 23.07 -3.10 40.40
N LYS A 488 22.70 -3.08 41.71
CA LYS A 488 21.37 -3.41 42.17
C LYS A 488 20.29 -2.43 41.66
N ALA A 489 20.57 -1.14 41.69
CA ALA A 489 19.65 -0.13 41.19
C ALA A 489 19.37 -0.31 39.70
N THR A 490 20.40 -0.60 38.90
CA THR A 490 20.25 -0.88 37.46
C THR A 490 19.47 -2.18 37.22
N GLU A 491 19.71 -3.24 38.02
CA GLU A 491 18.96 -4.47 37.95
C GLU A 491 17.47 -4.27 38.23
N GLU A 492 17.14 -3.54 39.31
CA GLU A 492 15.77 -3.26 39.72
C GLU A 492 15.04 -2.42 38.67
N GLN A 493 15.68 -1.38 38.15
CA GLN A 493 15.13 -0.53 37.09
C GLN A 493 14.81 -1.30 35.81
N LEU A 494 15.70 -2.18 35.35
CA LEU A 494 15.47 -2.99 34.16
C LEU A 494 14.40 -4.06 34.37
N LYS A 495 14.32 -4.66 35.57
CA LYS A 495 13.26 -5.63 35.92
C LYS A 495 11.88 -5.00 36.02
N GLU A 496 11.76 -3.78 36.57
CA GLU A 496 10.49 -3.04 36.62
C GLU A 496 9.93 -2.78 35.21
N GLU A 497 10.80 -2.56 34.23
CA GLU A 497 10.42 -2.36 32.83
C GLU A 497 10.26 -3.68 32.02
N GLY A 498 10.37 -4.83 32.70
CA GLY A 498 10.08 -6.15 32.13
C GLY A 498 11.24 -6.83 31.41
N PHE A 499 12.49 -6.35 31.58
CA PHE A 499 13.66 -7.04 31.04
C PHE A 499 14.06 -8.23 31.90
N VAL A 500 14.47 -9.33 31.27
CA VAL A 500 15.02 -10.50 31.95
C VAL A 500 16.51 -10.32 32.14
N ILE A 501 16.95 -10.32 33.41
CA ILE A 501 18.38 -10.28 33.74
C ILE A 501 18.91 -11.71 33.75
N GLY A 502 19.90 -11.98 32.90
CA GLY A 502 20.55 -13.29 32.76
C GLY A 502 21.64 -13.47 33.80
N GLU A 503 22.79 -12.90 33.61
CA GLU A 503 23.96 -13.04 34.47
C GLU A 503 24.41 -11.70 35.02
N MET A 504 24.87 -11.67 36.27
CA MET A 504 25.48 -10.49 36.88
C MET A 504 26.91 -10.80 37.23
N ARG A 505 27.84 -9.95 36.80
CA ARG A 505 29.28 -10.10 37.03
C ARG A 505 29.85 -8.78 37.57
N THR A 506 30.88 -8.89 38.42
CA THR A 506 31.73 -7.74 38.78
C THR A 506 33.07 -7.90 38.06
N ASP A 507 33.42 -6.93 37.24
CA ASP A 507 34.71 -6.90 36.58
C ASP A 507 35.69 -6.06 37.40
N THR A 508 36.85 -6.63 37.71
CA THR A 508 37.91 -5.98 38.50
C THR A 508 38.87 -5.14 37.62
N GLY A 509 38.49 -4.89 36.37
CA GLY A 509 39.23 -4.01 35.46
C GLY A 509 39.21 -2.53 35.87
N GLU A 510 39.79 -1.65 35.05
CA GLU A 510 39.75 -0.20 35.29
C GLU A 510 38.30 0.31 35.36
N PRO A 511 37.94 1.15 36.32
CA PRO A 511 36.61 1.73 36.44
C PRO A 511 36.23 2.47 35.16
N GLN A 512 35.00 2.29 34.71
CA GLN A 512 34.48 2.91 33.50
C GLN A 512 33.62 4.14 33.88
N GLY A 513 33.96 5.30 33.35
CA GLY A 513 33.25 6.54 33.72
C GLY A 513 31.82 6.65 33.22
N LYS A 514 31.44 5.92 32.16
CA LYS A 514 30.08 5.90 31.59
C LYS A 514 29.57 4.51 31.37
N THR A 515 28.26 4.33 31.55
CA THR A 515 27.56 3.09 31.25
C THR A 515 27.54 2.84 29.72
N VAL A 516 27.90 1.61 29.31
CA VAL A 516 27.95 1.20 27.91
C VAL A 516 27.14 -0.07 27.70
N ILE A 517 26.29 -0.05 26.69
CA ILE A 517 25.48 -1.21 26.27
C ILE A 517 26.11 -1.79 25.02
N VAL A 518 26.53 -3.04 25.10
CA VAL A 518 27.10 -3.80 23.99
C VAL A 518 26.05 -4.78 23.51
N TYR A 519 25.73 -4.73 22.23
CA TYR A 519 24.60 -5.48 21.65
C TYR A 519 24.92 -6.01 20.26
N ASP A 520 24.25 -7.08 19.86
CA ASP A 520 24.21 -7.53 18.48
C ASP A 520 23.30 -6.63 17.64
N SER A 521 23.64 -6.41 16.37
CA SER A 521 22.89 -5.55 15.45
C SER A 521 21.41 -5.93 15.29
N THR A 522 21.05 -7.18 15.57
CA THR A 522 19.65 -7.66 15.58
C THR A 522 18.85 -7.12 16.77
N ASN A 523 19.52 -6.69 17.84
CA ASN A 523 18.94 -6.25 19.11
C ASN A 523 19.01 -4.73 19.34
N GLU A 524 19.27 -3.95 18.28
CA GLU A 524 19.47 -2.48 18.34
C GLU A 524 18.27 -1.77 18.99
N THR A 525 17.06 -2.19 18.69
CA THR A 525 15.83 -1.58 19.24
C THR A 525 15.75 -1.74 20.75
N LEU A 526 16.08 -2.92 21.27
CA LEU A 526 16.11 -3.19 22.72
C LEU A 526 17.27 -2.45 23.39
N ALA A 527 18.41 -2.37 22.73
CA ALA A 527 19.56 -1.60 23.22
C ALA A 527 19.27 -0.11 23.33
N LEU A 528 18.55 0.46 22.35
CA LEU A 528 18.08 1.85 22.40
C LEU A 528 17.10 2.10 23.55
N GLU A 529 16.20 1.15 23.81
CA GLU A 529 15.25 1.24 24.91
C GLU A 529 15.95 1.20 26.27
N ILE A 530 16.89 0.27 26.44
CA ILE A 530 17.72 0.20 27.66
C ILE A 530 18.59 1.46 27.81
N SER A 531 19.14 1.99 26.71
CA SER A 531 19.91 3.24 26.75
C SER A 531 19.07 4.42 27.22
N ALA A 532 17.82 4.52 26.76
CA ALA A 532 16.90 5.58 27.21
C ALA A 532 16.52 5.46 28.69
N LEU A 533 16.37 4.22 29.19
CA LEU A 533 16.13 3.96 30.61
C LEU A 533 17.35 4.25 31.49
N LEU A 534 18.54 4.08 30.97
CA LEU A 534 19.79 4.29 31.67
C LEU A 534 20.44 5.66 31.37
N ASP A 535 19.64 6.73 31.28
CA ASP A 535 20.07 8.13 31.09
C ASP A 535 20.96 8.35 29.86
N ASN A 536 20.59 7.72 28.72
CA ASN A 536 21.33 7.73 27.47
C ASN A 536 22.72 7.08 27.57
N ALA A 537 22.78 5.89 28.15
CA ALA A 537 23.97 5.06 28.16
C ALA A 537 24.54 4.88 26.73
N LEU A 538 25.86 4.78 26.61
CA LEU A 538 26.53 4.66 25.33
C LEU A 538 26.22 3.31 24.67
N LEU A 539 25.96 3.34 23.36
CA LEU A 539 25.68 2.15 22.58
C LEU A 539 26.92 1.69 21.79
N SER A 540 27.23 0.41 21.83
CA SER A 540 28.34 -0.19 21.09
C SER A 540 27.88 -1.51 20.45
N ALA A 541 27.76 -1.55 19.12
CA ALA A 541 27.44 -2.78 18.41
C ALA A 541 28.65 -3.74 18.40
N PHE A 542 28.40 -5.04 18.55
CA PHE A 542 29.43 -6.07 18.34
C PHE A 542 29.94 -6.02 16.91
N THR A 543 31.26 -5.98 16.77
CA THR A 543 31.94 -6.05 15.46
C THR A 543 32.43 -7.46 15.11
N ASP A 544 32.34 -8.43 16.03
CA ASP A 544 32.91 -9.77 15.83
C ASP A 544 31.84 -10.87 15.96
N SER A 545 31.65 -11.60 14.87
CA SER A 545 30.60 -12.63 14.66
C SER A 545 30.91 -13.99 15.32
N THR A 546 31.65 -14.04 16.43
CA THR A 546 32.08 -15.32 17.05
C THR A 546 31.25 -15.80 18.23
N SER A 547 30.29 -15.03 18.71
CA SER A 547 29.32 -15.48 19.72
C SER A 547 27.91 -15.38 19.12
N GLY A 548 27.21 -16.49 19.09
CA GLY A 548 25.87 -16.60 18.49
C GLY A 548 24.89 -15.60 19.09
N GLY A 549 24.34 -14.81 18.26
CA GLY A 549 23.30 -13.80 18.20
C GLY A 549 22.31 -13.52 19.35
N GLU A 550 22.58 -13.83 20.61
CA GLU A 550 21.61 -13.75 21.71
C GLU A 550 22.12 -12.98 22.95
N GLU A 551 23.22 -12.24 22.87
CA GLU A 551 23.80 -11.66 24.07
C GLU A 551 23.71 -10.12 24.05
N MET A 552 23.09 -9.55 25.08
CA MET A 552 23.10 -8.14 25.38
C MET A 552 23.82 -7.89 26.70
N VAL A 553 24.85 -7.06 26.71
CA VAL A 553 25.69 -6.80 27.88
C VAL A 553 25.68 -5.33 28.24
N VAL A 554 25.33 -5.02 29.49
CA VAL A 554 25.37 -3.66 30.03
C VAL A 554 26.55 -3.53 30.99
N TYR A 555 27.56 -2.76 30.60
CA TYR A 555 28.68 -2.39 31.47
C TYR A 555 28.32 -1.13 32.26
N ILE A 556 28.12 -1.26 33.55
CA ILE A 556 27.68 -0.20 34.45
C ILE A 556 28.90 0.65 34.83
N GLY A 557 28.85 1.94 34.51
CA GLY A 557 29.91 2.93 34.80
C GLY A 557 29.68 3.71 36.08
N GLU A 558 30.66 4.57 36.45
CA GLU A 558 30.61 5.45 37.62
C GLU A 558 29.47 6.48 37.53
N ASP A 559 28.94 6.76 36.35
CA ASP A 559 27.80 7.65 36.13
C ASP A 559 26.52 7.16 36.82
N ARG A 560 26.45 5.89 37.21
CA ARG A 560 25.31 5.31 37.92
C ARG A 560 25.50 5.31 39.46
N ASP A 561 26.66 5.70 39.98
CA ASP A 561 26.91 5.74 41.44
C ASP A 561 26.17 6.87 42.15
N ASN A 562 25.68 7.88 41.40
CA ASN A 562 24.99 9.05 41.93
C ASN A 562 23.50 9.12 41.51
N ALA A 563 22.95 8.05 40.97
CA ALA A 563 21.53 8.01 40.63
C ALA A 563 20.72 7.63 41.88
N GLU A 564 20.37 8.60 42.73
CA GLU A 564 19.34 8.55 43.76
C GLU A 564 17.99 8.97 43.22
#